data_15a381f4ac2eb8b8fd9365429682fd15
#
_entry.id   15a381f4ac2eb8b8fd9365429682fd15
#
_cell.length_a   1.000
_cell.length_b   1.000
_cell.length_c   1.000
_cell.angle_alpha   90.00
_cell.angle_beta   90.00
_cell.angle_gamma   90.00
#
_symmetry.space_group_name_H-M   'P 1'
#
loop_
_entity.id
_entity.type
_entity.pdbx_description
1 polymer ?
#
loop_
_entity_poly.entity_id
_entity_poly.type
_entity_poly.pdbx_seq_one_letter_code
_entity_poly.pdbx_strand_id
1 'polypeptide(L)' 'MKLGVIDYGAGNLRSVLNTFEAAGVTGHLVRTPEDAAGVTHLVLPGVGAFGD' A
#
# COMPACT_ATOMS: atom_id res chain seq x y z
N MET A 1 -0.03 -8.35 11.64
CA MET A 1 -0.65 -7.73 10.47
C MET A 1 0.37 -7.56 9.37
N LYS A 2 0.00 -7.95 8.17
CA LYS A 2 0.87 -7.79 7.02
C LYS A 2 0.19 -6.86 6.02
N LEU A 3 0.77 -5.69 5.82
CA LEU A 3 0.17 -4.64 5.02
C LEU A 3 0.76 -4.62 3.62
N GLY A 4 -0.09 -4.61 2.61
CA GLY A 4 0.32 -4.46 1.23
C GLY A 4 -0.23 -3.17 0.64
N VAL A 5 0.61 -2.42 -0.05
CA VAL A 5 0.20 -1.20 -0.74
C VAL A 5 0.22 -1.46 -2.23
N ILE A 6 -0.93 -1.30 -2.86
CA ILE A 6 -1.07 -1.59 -4.29
C ILE A 6 -0.27 -0.56 -5.09
N ASP A 7 0.63 -1.06 -5.91
CA ASP A 7 1.42 -0.20 -6.81
C ASP A 7 0.83 -0.28 -8.21
N TYR A 8 0.12 0.76 -8.58
CA TYR A 8 -0.47 0.85 -9.90
C TYR A 8 0.14 1.99 -10.72
N GLY A 9 1.34 2.40 -10.32
CA GLY A 9 2.07 3.41 -11.07
C GLY A 9 1.71 4.83 -10.73
N ALA A 10 1.01 5.05 -9.66
CA ALA A 10 0.53 6.37 -9.32
C ALA A 10 1.34 7.01 -8.20
N GLY A 11 2.36 7.68 -8.50
CA GLY A 11 2.94 8.65 -7.62
C GLY A 11 3.71 8.11 -6.42
N ASN A 12 3.58 8.80 -5.32
CA ASN A 12 4.55 8.72 -4.24
C ASN A 12 4.19 7.66 -3.20
N LEU A 13 4.45 6.40 -3.56
CA LEU A 13 4.11 5.29 -2.68
C LEU A 13 5.05 5.21 -1.48
N ARG A 14 6.26 5.75 -1.60
CA ARG A 14 7.18 5.74 -0.47
C ARG A 14 6.64 6.54 0.70
N SER A 15 5.98 7.66 0.43
CA SER A 15 5.37 8.45 1.50
C SER A 15 4.29 7.66 2.23
N VAL A 16 3.52 6.89 1.49
CA VAL A 16 2.49 6.06 2.10
C VAL A 16 3.13 5.03 3.02
N LEU A 17 4.16 4.34 2.52
CA LEU A 17 4.84 3.34 3.34
C LEU A 17 5.48 3.97 4.58
N ASN A 18 6.10 5.13 4.42
CA ASN A 18 6.72 5.82 5.55
C ASN A 18 5.69 6.20 6.61
N THR A 19 4.52 6.62 6.17
CA THR A 19 3.46 6.97 7.10
C THR A 19 3.05 5.77 7.95
N PHE A 20 2.92 4.61 7.31
CA PHE A 20 2.57 3.40 8.07
C PHE A 20 3.70 2.98 9.00
N GLU A 21 4.94 3.10 8.55
CA GLU A 21 6.07 2.75 9.40
C GLU A 21 6.13 3.63 10.64
N ALA A 22 5.81 4.91 10.48
CA ALA A 22 5.78 5.82 11.63
C ALA A 22 4.72 5.40 12.64
N ALA A 23 3.70 4.71 12.18
CA ALA A 23 2.65 4.20 13.06
C ALA A 23 2.97 2.80 13.59
N GLY A 24 4.14 2.28 13.28
CA GLY A 24 4.56 0.96 13.74
C GLY A 24 4.11 -0.19 12.85
N VAL A 25 3.71 0.11 11.62
CA VAL A 25 3.23 -0.91 10.70
C VAL A 25 4.18 -1.03 9.52
N THR A 26 4.73 -2.23 9.30
CA THR A 26 5.60 -2.49 8.16
C THR A 26 4.75 -2.91 6.97
N GLY A 27 4.92 -2.20 5.85
CA GLY A 27 4.21 -2.51 4.62
C GLY A 27 5.17 -2.79 3.49
N HIS A 28 4.64 -3.33 2.39
CA HIS A 28 5.44 -3.53 1.18
C HIS A 28 4.57 -3.29 -0.04
N LEU A 29 5.21 -3.04 -1.16
CA LEU A 29 4.50 -2.78 -2.41
C LEU A 29 3.99 -4.07 -3.02
N VAL A 30 2.76 -4.03 -3.52
CA VAL A 30 2.13 -5.16 -4.17
C VAL A 30 1.95 -4.81 -5.65
N ARG A 31 2.69 -5.49 -6.51
CA ARG A 31 2.64 -5.27 -7.95
C ARG A 31 2.08 -6.47 -8.69
N THR A 32 2.15 -7.64 -8.10
CA THR A 32 1.71 -8.88 -8.72
C THR A 32 0.86 -9.65 -7.72
N PRO A 33 0.09 -10.64 -8.19
CA PRO A 33 -0.66 -11.47 -7.26
C PRO A 33 0.23 -12.17 -6.24
N GLU A 34 1.45 -12.53 -6.64
CA GLU A 34 2.38 -13.18 -5.71
C GLU A 34 2.75 -12.24 -4.57
N ASP A 35 2.90 -10.96 -4.87
CA ASP A 35 3.23 -9.99 -3.84
C ASP A 35 2.13 -9.86 -2.81
N ALA A 36 0.90 -10.18 -3.19
CA ALA A 36 -0.23 -10.09 -2.27
C ALA A 36 -0.38 -11.33 -1.39
N ALA A 37 0.41 -12.37 -1.66
CA ALA A 37 0.31 -13.61 -0.90
C ALA A 37 0.68 -13.34 0.56
N GLY A 38 -0.18 -13.74 1.48
CA GLY A 38 0.06 -13.54 2.89
C GLY A 38 -0.29 -12.17 3.42
N VAL A 39 -0.69 -11.25 2.54
CA VAL A 39 -1.11 -9.92 2.97
C VAL A 39 -2.47 -10.01 3.63
N THR A 40 -2.61 -9.37 4.78
CA THR A 40 -3.88 -9.36 5.50
C THR A 40 -4.66 -8.08 5.27
N HIS A 41 -3.98 -7.01 4.87
CA HIS A 41 -4.61 -5.71 4.63
C HIS A 41 -4.04 -5.09 3.38
N LEU A 42 -4.92 -4.61 2.50
CA LEU A 42 -4.50 -3.95 1.27
C LEU A 42 -4.87 -2.48 1.31
N VAL A 43 -3.99 -1.64 0.79
CA VAL A 43 -4.19 -0.20 0.72
C VAL A 43 -4.11 0.23 -0.74
N LEU A 44 -5.08 1.03 -1.16
CA LEU A 44 -5.09 1.64 -2.49
C LEU A 44 -4.85 3.13 -2.34
N PRO A 45 -3.61 3.56 -2.46
CA PRO A 45 -3.31 4.98 -2.24
C PRO A 45 -3.68 5.84 -3.43
N GLY A 46 -4.17 7.04 -3.14
CA GLY A 46 -4.29 8.07 -4.15
C GLY A 46 -5.12 7.74 -5.37
N VAL A 47 -6.29 7.19 -5.17
CA VAL A 47 -7.12 6.79 -6.31
C VAL A 47 -7.92 7.95 -6.90
N GLY A 48 -7.47 9.15 -6.71
CA GLY A 48 -8.07 10.28 -7.38
C GLY A 48 -9.44 10.65 -6.87
N ALA A 49 -10.41 10.66 -7.75
CA ALA A 49 -11.75 11.14 -7.41
C ALA A 49 -12.51 10.23 -6.46
N PHE A 50 -11.85 9.28 -5.90
CA PHE A 50 -12.48 8.33 -5.04
C PHE A 50 -13.10 9.04 -3.83
N GLY A 51 -14.38 8.83 -3.61
CA GLY A 51 -15.03 9.39 -2.47
C GLY A 51 -15.49 10.83 -2.62
N ASP A 52 -15.33 11.39 -3.77
CA ASP A 52 -15.78 12.74 -4.00
C ASP A 52 -17.28 12.84 -4.18
#